data_f1dfdc494bf495e28484f602d8e56c6e
#
_entry.id   f1dfdc494bf495e28484f602d8e56c6e
#
_cell.length_a   1.000
_cell.length_b   1.000
_cell.length_c   1.000
_cell.angle_alpha   90.00
_cell.angle_beta   90.00
_cell.angle_gamma   90.00
#
_symmetry.space_group_name_H-M   'P 1'
#
loop_
_entity.id
_entity.type
_entity.pdbx_description
1 polymer ?
#
loop_
_entity_poly.entity_id
_entity_poly.type
_entity_poly.pdbx_seq_one_letter_code
_entity_poly.pdbx_strand_id
1 'polypeptide(L)'
;MTDMHTTEKECDPMGRAIADYYHTGRAGKLRVFSSMFYEDKIPVATLFRKFADMPPQEQKMLEMARGRVLDVGAGSGCHSVELANMGLKDVVAIDISRLSVDVMIERGVDARCVNFFDDSFSETFDTIIMPMNGIGIVGKLDNMPLFFSRAKRLLRTGGQILLDSSDIRYVFEDEDGNMDADSFDGYYGEVDYKMRYRDVQGEPFDWLYIDFRTLSERAALAGFKCELCAEGNHYDYLARLVAD
;
A
#
# COMPACT_ATOMS: atom_id res chain seq x y z
N MET A 1 -8.77 16.04 -5.49
CA MET A 1 -9.81 15.09 -5.02
C MET A 1 -9.33 13.74 -5.46
N THR A 2 -8.99 12.87 -4.51
CA THR A 2 -8.65 11.47 -4.82
C THR A 2 -9.87 10.86 -5.48
N ASP A 3 -9.71 10.34 -6.71
CA ASP A 3 -10.80 9.73 -7.45
C ASP A 3 -11.29 8.51 -6.65
N MET A 4 -12.55 8.55 -6.18
CA MET A 4 -13.10 7.52 -5.28
C MET A 4 -13.62 6.29 -6.03
N HIS A 5 -13.32 6.18 -7.33
CA HIS A 5 -13.82 5.09 -8.16
C HIS A 5 -12.94 3.83 -8.07
N THR A 6 -13.57 2.69 -8.29
CA THR A 6 -12.87 1.43 -8.55
C THR A 6 -12.34 1.43 -10.00
N THR A 7 -11.24 0.71 -10.23
CA THR A 7 -10.61 0.66 -11.56
C THR A 7 -11.44 -0.19 -12.51
N GLU A 8 -11.74 0.35 -13.68
CA GLU A 8 -12.39 -0.41 -14.76
C GLU A 8 -11.43 -1.48 -15.32
N LYS A 9 -11.96 -2.65 -15.68
CA LYS A 9 -11.15 -3.81 -16.14
C LYS A 9 -10.30 -3.51 -17.37
N GLU A 10 -10.75 -2.62 -18.23
CA GLU A 10 -10.09 -2.18 -19.46
C GLU A 10 -8.88 -1.28 -19.19
N CYS A 11 -8.83 -0.62 -18.02
CA CYS A 11 -7.79 0.30 -17.60
C CYS A 11 -6.99 -0.23 -16.39
N ASP A 12 -7.01 -1.55 -16.13
CA ASP A 12 -6.42 -2.20 -14.98
C ASP A 12 -5.21 -3.08 -15.35
N PRO A 13 -4.03 -2.51 -15.58
CA PRO A 13 -2.83 -3.28 -15.93
C PRO A 13 -2.33 -4.16 -14.79
N MET A 14 -2.45 -3.72 -13.52
CA MET A 14 -2.04 -4.48 -12.35
C MET A 14 -2.92 -5.71 -12.16
N GLY A 15 -4.23 -5.52 -12.09
CA GLY A 15 -5.17 -6.62 -11.93
C GLY A 15 -5.13 -7.62 -13.09
N ARG A 16 -4.92 -7.14 -14.33
CA ARG A 16 -4.73 -8.03 -15.48
C ARG A 16 -3.46 -8.87 -15.34
N ALA A 17 -2.36 -8.29 -14.88
CA ALA A 17 -1.11 -9.01 -14.65
C ALA A 17 -1.25 -10.06 -13.54
N ILE A 18 -1.94 -9.72 -12.44
CA ILE A 18 -2.27 -10.61 -11.33
C ILE A 18 -3.13 -11.78 -11.83
N ALA A 19 -4.21 -11.52 -12.57
CA ALA A 19 -5.09 -12.56 -13.11
C ALA A 19 -4.35 -13.51 -14.07
N ASP A 20 -3.56 -12.96 -15.00
CA ASP A 20 -2.77 -13.78 -15.93
C ASP A 20 -1.79 -14.70 -15.17
N TYR A 21 -1.08 -14.17 -14.17
CA TYR A 21 -0.14 -14.95 -13.38
C TYR A 21 -0.85 -16.05 -12.58
N TYR A 22 -1.95 -15.73 -11.93
CA TYR A 22 -2.71 -16.68 -11.13
C TYR A 22 -3.23 -17.85 -11.99
N HIS A 23 -3.85 -17.56 -13.12
CA HIS A 23 -4.48 -18.60 -13.95
C HIS A 23 -3.49 -19.39 -14.81
N THR A 24 -2.32 -18.83 -15.16
CA THR A 24 -1.41 -19.46 -16.11
C THR A 24 -0.02 -19.78 -15.54
N GLY A 25 0.27 -19.32 -14.33
CA GLY A 25 1.60 -19.38 -13.71
C GLY A 25 2.64 -18.47 -14.38
N ARG A 26 2.20 -17.60 -15.29
CA ARG A 26 3.08 -16.67 -16.03
C ARG A 26 2.42 -15.34 -16.24
N ALA A 27 3.20 -14.27 -16.16
CA ALA A 27 2.78 -12.92 -16.55
C ALA A 27 3.80 -12.30 -17.50
N GLY A 28 3.32 -11.36 -18.31
CA GLY A 28 4.17 -10.45 -19.07
C GLY A 28 4.85 -9.43 -18.16
N LYS A 29 5.50 -8.45 -18.78
CA LYS A 29 6.14 -7.35 -18.05
C LYS A 29 5.06 -6.35 -17.61
N LEU A 30 4.88 -6.20 -16.31
CA LEU A 30 4.14 -5.08 -15.73
C LEU A 30 5.11 -3.90 -15.60
N ARG A 31 4.93 -2.88 -16.44
CA ARG A 31 5.82 -1.71 -16.55
C ARG A 31 5.24 -0.56 -15.77
N VAL A 32 6.11 0.15 -15.07
CA VAL A 32 5.79 1.35 -14.30
C VAL A 32 6.58 2.52 -14.88
N PHE A 33 5.90 3.62 -15.10
CA PHE A 33 6.46 4.87 -15.61
C PHE A 33 6.21 5.97 -14.60
N SER A 34 7.16 6.90 -14.49
CA SER A 34 7.09 8.11 -13.70
C SER A 34 7.74 9.25 -14.48
N SER A 35 7.38 10.48 -14.20
CA SER A 35 8.11 11.65 -14.71
C SER A 35 9.45 11.84 -13.99
N MET A 36 9.59 11.28 -12.79
CA MET A 36 10.75 11.46 -11.90
C MET A 36 11.78 10.34 -12.00
N PHE A 37 11.41 9.14 -12.45
CA PHE A 37 12.25 7.95 -12.44
C PHE A 37 12.29 7.26 -13.80
N TYR A 38 13.35 6.48 -14.02
CA TYR A 38 13.41 5.58 -15.17
C TYR A 38 12.31 4.52 -15.11
N GLU A 39 11.90 4.03 -16.29
CA GLU A 39 10.96 2.92 -16.39
C GLU A 39 11.42 1.73 -15.54
N ASP A 40 10.51 1.22 -14.71
CA ASP A 40 10.73 0.03 -13.90
C ASP A 40 9.72 -1.08 -14.27
N LYS A 41 9.96 -2.28 -13.73
CA LYS A 41 9.16 -3.48 -13.97
C LYS A 41 8.88 -4.18 -12.64
N ILE A 42 7.60 -4.36 -12.35
CA ILE A 42 7.19 -5.16 -11.20
C ILE A 42 7.20 -6.64 -11.60
N PRO A 43 8.03 -7.49 -10.94
CA PRO A 43 7.95 -8.93 -11.11
C PRO A 43 6.64 -9.45 -10.50
N VAL A 44 5.65 -9.78 -11.33
CA VAL A 44 4.29 -10.15 -10.85
C VAL A 44 4.31 -11.31 -9.87
N ALA A 45 5.26 -12.24 -10.00
CA ALA A 45 5.46 -13.34 -9.05
C ALA A 45 5.67 -12.86 -7.60
N THR A 46 6.30 -11.68 -7.42
CA THR A 46 6.52 -11.07 -6.10
C THR A 46 5.21 -10.77 -5.38
N LEU A 47 4.14 -10.49 -6.12
CA LEU A 47 2.81 -10.25 -5.55
C LEU A 47 2.16 -11.54 -5.01
N PHE A 48 2.73 -12.71 -5.28
CA PHE A 48 2.24 -14.02 -4.81
C PHE A 48 3.20 -14.70 -3.83
N ARG A 49 4.21 -13.96 -3.32
CA ARG A 49 5.22 -14.50 -2.40
C ARG A 49 4.59 -15.04 -1.12
N LYS A 50 5.25 -16.04 -0.54
CA LYS A 50 4.92 -16.60 0.75
C LYS A 50 5.61 -15.83 1.86
N PHE A 51 5.19 -16.03 3.10
CA PHE A 51 5.77 -15.39 4.29
C PHE A 51 7.30 -15.49 4.33
N ALA A 52 7.88 -16.66 4.06
CA ALA A 52 9.33 -16.86 4.08
C ALA A 52 10.10 -16.06 3.01
N ASP A 53 9.42 -15.64 1.94
CA ASP A 53 10.01 -14.88 0.83
C ASP A 53 9.74 -13.35 0.96
N MET A 54 9.01 -12.94 2.00
CA MET A 54 8.72 -11.53 2.29
C MET A 54 9.95 -10.86 2.93
N PRO A 55 10.16 -9.55 2.68
CA PRO A 55 11.14 -8.77 3.43
C PRO A 55 10.86 -8.82 4.95
N PRO A 56 11.90 -8.68 5.80
CA PRO A 56 11.74 -8.75 7.26
C PRO A 56 10.69 -7.81 7.84
N GLN A 57 10.52 -6.61 7.27
CA GLN A 57 9.51 -5.63 7.69
C GLN A 57 8.09 -6.13 7.44
N GLU A 58 7.85 -6.76 6.28
CA GLU A 58 6.54 -7.35 5.98
C GLU A 58 6.25 -8.55 6.88
N GLN A 59 7.25 -9.43 7.10
CA GLN A 59 7.11 -10.55 8.04
C GLN A 59 6.73 -10.03 9.43
N LYS A 60 7.44 -9.01 9.93
CA LYS A 60 7.16 -8.39 11.23
C LYS A 60 5.78 -7.73 11.26
N MET A 61 5.35 -7.08 10.17
CA MET A 61 3.99 -6.52 10.06
C MET A 61 2.93 -7.61 10.27
N LEU A 62 3.07 -8.76 9.61
CA LEU A 62 2.12 -9.87 9.75
C LEU A 62 2.16 -10.48 11.17
N GLU A 63 3.33 -10.61 11.79
CA GLU A 63 3.49 -11.09 13.18
C GLU A 63 2.85 -10.13 14.20
N MET A 64 2.81 -8.83 13.93
CA MET A 64 2.20 -7.81 14.79
C MET A 64 0.69 -7.66 14.57
N ALA A 65 0.15 -8.18 13.48
CA ALA A 65 -1.28 -8.13 13.18
C ALA A 65 -2.08 -8.96 14.20
N ARG A 66 -3.25 -8.45 14.61
CA ARG A 66 -4.09 -9.09 15.63
C ARG A 66 -5.56 -8.76 15.44
N GLY A 67 -6.40 -9.63 15.99
CA GLY A 67 -7.86 -9.46 15.96
C GLY A 67 -8.41 -9.50 14.53
N ARG A 68 -9.39 -8.68 14.25
CA ARG A 68 -9.95 -8.51 12.91
C ARG A 68 -9.05 -7.59 12.09
N VAL A 69 -8.59 -8.06 10.94
CA VAL A 69 -7.59 -7.37 10.11
C VAL A 69 -8.20 -6.87 8.81
N LEU A 70 -7.87 -5.62 8.45
CA LEU A 70 -8.11 -5.06 7.13
C LEU A 70 -6.79 -4.99 6.37
N ASP A 71 -6.71 -5.65 5.22
CA ASP A 71 -5.60 -5.58 4.27
C ASP A 71 -5.96 -4.60 3.15
N VAL A 72 -5.28 -3.46 3.09
CA VAL A 72 -5.61 -2.34 2.19
C VAL A 72 -4.72 -2.35 0.96
N GLY A 73 -5.33 -2.31 -0.24
CA GLY A 73 -4.60 -2.41 -1.51
C GLY A 73 -4.00 -3.81 -1.69
N ALA A 74 -4.77 -4.83 -1.33
CA ALA A 74 -4.27 -6.19 -1.13
C ALA A 74 -3.74 -6.89 -2.40
N GLY A 75 -3.99 -6.36 -3.59
CA GLY A 75 -3.49 -6.88 -4.87
C GLY A 75 -3.87 -8.33 -5.11
N SER A 76 -2.91 -9.24 -5.05
CA SER A 76 -3.20 -10.67 -5.16
C SER A 76 -3.72 -11.31 -3.85
N GLY A 77 -3.68 -10.58 -2.73
CA GLY A 77 -4.03 -11.07 -1.40
C GLY A 77 -2.94 -11.94 -0.74
N CYS A 78 -1.65 -11.77 -1.12
CA CYS A 78 -0.60 -12.62 -0.56
C CYS A 78 -0.47 -12.46 0.97
N HIS A 79 -0.59 -11.25 1.51
CA HIS A 79 -0.55 -10.98 2.95
C HIS A 79 -1.77 -11.56 3.66
N SER A 80 -2.97 -11.37 3.11
CA SER A 80 -4.21 -11.94 3.63
C SER A 80 -4.16 -13.47 3.71
N VAL A 81 -3.63 -14.15 2.68
CA VAL A 81 -3.45 -15.61 2.67
C VAL A 81 -2.46 -16.04 3.77
N GLU A 82 -1.34 -15.33 3.92
CA GLU A 82 -0.35 -15.69 4.95
C GLU A 82 -0.87 -15.42 6.37
N LEU A 83 -1.63 -14.33 6.59
CA LEU A 83 -2.32 -14.11 7.87
C LEU A 83 -3.26 -15.26 8.21
N ALA A 84 -4.03 -15.76 7.24
CA ALA A 84 -4.90 -16.91 7.43
C ALA A 84 -4.08 -18.18 7.74
N ASN A 85 -2.94 -18.40 7.08
CA ASN A 85 -2.02 -19.51 7.36
C ASN A 85 -1.42 -19.42 8.78
N MET A 86 -1.20 -18.20 9.30
CA MET A 86 -0.74 -17.93 10.67
C MET A 86 -1.87 -18.09 11.72
N GLY A 87 -3.10 -18.35 11.28
CA GLY A 87 -4.24 -18.61 12.16
C GLY A 87 -5.18 -17.44 12.41
N LEU A 88 -4.96 -16.27 11.80
CA LEU A 88 -5.90 -15.16 11.82
C LEU A 88 -7.05 -15.45 10.84
N LYS A 89 -8.25 -15.72 11.38
CA LYS A 89 -9.41 -16.16 10.58
C LYS A 89 -10.30 -15.01 10.10
N ASP A 90 -10.19 -13.84 10.71
CA ASP A 90 -11.03 -12.67 10.41
C ASP A 90 -10.18 -11.61 9.69
N VAL A 91 -9.88 -11.89 8.43
CA VAL A 91 -9.10 -11.00 7.55
C VAL A 91 -9.98 -10.59 6.38
N VAL A 92 -10.19 -9.29 6.20
CA VAL A 92 -10.89 -8.69 5.07
C VAL A 92 -9.88 -7.94 4.22
N ALA A 93 -9.87 -8.21 2.93
CA ALA A 93 -9.02 -7.52 1.96
C ALA A 93 -9.84 -6.53 1.14
N ILE A 94 -9.27 -5.35 0.86
CA ILE A 94 -9.87 -4.38 -0.06
C ILE A 94 -8.89 -4.01 -1.16
N ASP A 95 -9.41 -3.84 -2.37
CA ASP A 95 -8.67 -3.34 -3.52
C ASP A 95 -9.62 -2.59 -4.47
N ILE A 96 -9.11 -1.62 -5.21
CA ILE A 96 -9.88 -0.90 -6.23
C ILE A 96 -9.99 -1.70 -7.53
N SER A 97 -9.10 -2.68 -7.75
CA SER A 97 -9.07 -3.55 -8.91
C SER A 97 -10.07 -4.70 -8.78
N ARG A 98 -11.08 -4.72 -9.63
CA ARG A 98 -12.02 -5.84 -9.67
C ARG A 98 -11.35 -7.15 -10.06
N LEU A 99 -10.36 -7.12 -10.94
CA LEU A 99 -9.61 -8.31 -11.34
C LEU A 99 -8.78 -8.89 -10.19
N SER A 100 -8.14 -8.03 -9.39
CA SER A 100 -7.43 -8.43 -8.17
C SER A 100 -8.39 -9.08 -7.15
N VAL A 101 -9.54 -8.46 -6.93
CA VAL A 101 -10.57 -8.98 -6.01
C VAL A 101 -11.09 -10.34 -6.48
N ASP A 102 -11.37 -10.51 -7.77
CA ASP A 102 -11.81 -11.80 -8.30
C ASP A 102 -10.76 -12.91 -8.02
N VAL A 103 -9.46 -12.62 -8.22
CA VAL A 103 -8.36 -13.55 -7.88
C VAL A 103 -8.29 -13.82 -6.38
N MET A 104 -8.44 -12.81 -5.53
CA MET A 104 -8.44 -12.99 -4.07
C MET A 104 -9.57 -13.90 -3.62
N ILE A 105 -10.78 -13.75 -4.16
CA ILE A 105 -11.92 -14.61 -3.86
C ILE A 105 -11.64 -16.06 -4.29
N GLU A 106 -11.06 -16.29 -5.47
CA GLU A 106 -10.66 -17.63 -5.92
C GLU A 106 -9.58 -18.26 -5.02
N ARG A 107 -8.75 -17.42 -4.38
CA ARG A 107 -7.75 -17.85 -3.37
C ARG A 107 -8.35 -18.07 -1.97
N GLY A 108 -9.64 -17.85 -1.78
CA GLY A 108 -10.35 -18.04 -0.51
C GLY A 108 -10.25 -16.87 0.47
N VAL A 109 -9.85 -15.69 -0.02
CA VAL A 109 -9.78 -14.45 0.78
C VAL A 109 -11.16 -13.77 0.78
N ASP A 110 -11.60 -13.26 1.93
CA ASP A 110 -12.77 -12.38 2.03
C ASP A 110 -12.40 -10.99 1.48
N ALA A 111 -12.66 -10.75 0.20
CA ALA A 111 -12.21 -9.56 -0.53
C ALA A 111 -13.38 -8.69 -1.01
N ARG A 112 -13.17 -7.38 -0.99
CA ARG A 112 -14.13 -6.35 -1.44
C ARG A 112 -13.49 -5.44 -2.48
N CYS A 113 -14.20 -5.19 -3.59
CA CYS A 113 -13.80 -4.20 -4.58
C CYS A 113 -14.31 -2.82 -4.13
N VAL A 114 -13.48 -2.11 -3.37
CA VAL A 114 -13.83 -0.82 -2.76
C VAL A 114 -12.59 0.02 -2.54
N ASN A 115 -12.73 1.33 -2.70
CA ASN A 115 -11.68 2.28 -2.37
C ASN A 115 -11.64 2.50 -0.84
N PHE A 116 -10.43 2.56 -0.26
CA PHE A 116 -10.23 2.84 1.16
C PHE A 116 -10.97 4.11 1.62
N PHE A 117 -11.04 5.12 0.77
CA PHE A 117 -11.69 6.41 1.07
C PHE A 117 -13.20 6.43 0.86
N ASP A 118 -13.81 5.34 0.41
CA ASP A 118 -15.26 5.23 0.22
C ASP A 118 -15.98 5.12 1.57
N ASP A 119 -16.79 6.13 1.90
CA ASP A 119 -17.52 6.19 3.16
C ASP A 119 -18.62 5.13 3.32
N SER A 120 -19.04 4.49 2.22
CA SER A 120 -20.00 3.38 2.26
C SER A 120 -19.41 2.11 2.91
N PHE A 121 -18.09 1.95 2.88
CA PHE A 121 -17.38 0.88 3.57
C PHE A 121 -17.14 1.30 5.04
N SER A 122 -17.88 0.74 5.99
CA SER A 122 -17.95 1.20 7.39
C SER A 122 -17.68 0.12 8.44
N GLU A 123 -17.14 -1.03 8.02
CA GLU A 123 -16.71 -2.09 8.93
C GLU A 123 -15.55 -1.65 9.82
N THR A 124 -15.39 -2.24 11.02
CA THR A 124 -14.33 -1.85 11.95
C THR A 124 -13.37 -2.98 12.27
N PHE A 125 -12.10 -2.64 12.51
CA PHE A 125 -10.98 -3.56 12.57
C PHE A 125 -10.09 -3.30 13.79
N ASP A 126 -9.43 -4.34 14.27
CA ASP A 126 -8.41 -4.25 15.33
C ASP A 126 -7.05 -3.90 14.75
N THR A 127 -6.80 -4.27 13.50
CA THR A 127 -5.57 -3.96 12.77
C THR A 127 -5.90 -3.58 11.32
N ILE A 128 -5.32 -2.49 10.85
CA ILE A 128 -5.25 -2.16 9.42
C ILE A 128 -3.81 -2.38 8.98
N ILE A 129 -3.58 -3.21 7.96
CA ILE A 129 -2.25 -3.37 7.35
C ILE A 129 -2.21 -2.69 5.98
N MET A 130 -1.08 -2.05 5.70
CA MET A 130 -0.80 -1.37 4.42
C MET A 130 0.62 -1.71 3.96
N PRO A 131 0.86 -2.96 3.52
CA PRO A 131 2.18 -3.42 3.10
C PRO A 131 2.59 -2.89 1.72
N MET A 132 3.89 -2.99 1.40
CA MET A 132 4.48 -2.62 0.10
C MET A 132 4.30 -1.14 -0.23
N ASN A 133 4.64 -0.27 0.72
CA ASN A 133 4.38 1.16 0.63
C ASN A 133 2.89 1.47 0.41
N GLY A 134 2.02 0.71 1.09
CA GLY A 134 0.57 0.85 0.94
C GLY A 134 0.02 2.21 1.34
N ILE A 135 0.75 2.98 2.17
CA ILE A 135 0.43 4.39 2.48
C ILE A 135 0.41 5.26 1.22
N GLY A 136 1.07 4.84 0.16
CA GLY A 136 1.12 5.54 -1.11
C GLY A 136 -0.24 5.86 -1.73
N ILE A 137 -1.30 5.10 -1.38
CA ILE A 137 -2.68 5.39 -1.82
C ILE A 137 -3.18 6.79 -1.43
N VAL A 138 -2.53 7.44 -0.46
CA VAL A 138 -2.81 8.83 -0.06
C VAL A 138 -2.48 9.81 -1.19
N GLY A 139 -1.54 9.46 -2.06
CA GLY A 139 -1.10 10.22 -3.23
C GLY A 139 -0.23 11.41 -2.85
N LYS A 140 -0.79 12.36 -2.09
CA LYS A 140 -0.12 13.60 -1.70
C LYS A 140 -0.15 13.83 -0.19
N LEU A 141 0.89 14.47 0.34
CA LEU A 141 1.04 14.76 1.77
C LEU A 141 -0.14 15.55 2.34
N ASP A 142 -0.74 16.43 1.55
CA ASP A 142 -1.89 17.24 1.94
C ASP A 142 -3.17 16.40 2.16
N ASN A 143 -3.23 15.18 1.66
CA ASN A 143 -4.34 14.26 1.87
C ASN A 143 -4.21 13.44 3.18
N MET A 144 -3.10 13.53 3.91
CA MET A 144 -2.91 12.80 5.17
C MET A 144 -4.01 13.04 6.21
N PRO A 145 -4.57 14.26 6.37
CA PRO A 145 -5.70 14.45 7.29
C PRO A 145 -6.94 13.62 6.91
N LEU A 146 -7.23 13.48 5.61
CA LEU A 146 -8.32 12.63 5.12
C LEU A 146 -8.06 11.16 5.43
N PHE A 147 -6.82 10.69 5.18
CA PHE A 147 -6.40 9.33 5.52
C PHE A 147 -6.61 9.02 7.00
N PHE A 148 -6.09 9.86 7.89
CA PHE A 148 -6.24 9.63 9.34
C PHE A 148 -7.69 9.70 9.80
N SER A 149 -8.49 10.64 9.29
CA SER A 149 -9.92 10.72 9.58
C SER A 149 -10.63 9.43 9.18
N ARG A 150 -10.29 8.90 8.00
CA ARG A 150 -10.84 7.65 7.49
C ARG A 150 -10.41 6.45 8.33
N ALA A 151 -9.11 6.33 8.62
CA ALA A 151 -8.56 5.26 9.42
C ALA A 151 -9.19 5.20 10.83
N LYS A 152 -9.39 6.35 11.49
CA LYS A 152 -10.07 6.39 12.79
C LYS A 152 -11.49 5.79 12.75
N ARG A 153 -12.23 5.99 11.68
CA ARG A 153 -13.58 5.42 11.54
C ARG A 153 -13.59 3.91 11.31
N LEU A 154 -12.50 3.39 10.73
CA LEU A 154 -12.32 1.96 10.48
C LEU A 154 -11.63 1.22 11.63
N LEU A 155 -11.03 1.92 12.59
CA LEU A 155 -10.39 1.31 13.75
C LEU A 155 -11.37 1.17 14.92
N ARG A 156 -11.29 0.01 15.58
CA ARG A 156 -11.86 -0.19 16.91
C ARG A 156 -11.03 0.56 17.95
N THR A 157 -11.61 0.81 19.10
CA THR A 157 -10.87 1.37 20.26
C THR A 157 -9.66 0.50 20.57
N GLY A 158 -8.47 1.11 20.64
CA GLY A 158 -7.21 0.41 20.84
C GLY A 158 -6.68 -0.36 19.61
N GLY A 159 -7.31 -0.17 18.45
CA GLY A 159 -6.86 -0.70 17.18
C GLY A 159 -5.56 -0.02 16.71
N GLN A 160 -4.93 -0.61 15.70
CA GLN A 160 -3.64 -0.16 15.18
C GLN A 160 -3.63 -0.13 13.65
N ILE A 161 -2.78 0.74 13.10
CA ILE A 161 -2.38 0.70 11.70
C ILE A 161 -0.92 0.22 11.67
N LEU A 162 -0.62 -0.74 10.81
CA LEU A 162 0.73 -1.18 10.50
C LEU A 162 0.98 -0.86 9.03
N LEU A 163 1.95 -0.02 8.76
CA LEU A 163 2.29 0.41 7.41
C LEU A 163 3.79 0.48 7.22
N ASP A 164 4.24 0.22 6.02
CA ASP A 164 5.60 0.49 5.61
C ASP A 164 5.65 1.66 4.63
N SER A 165 6.78 2.31 4.59
CA SER A 165 7.13 3.28 3.56
C SER A 165 8.66 3.37 3.45
N SER A 166 9.12 4.21 2.52
CA SER A 166 10.54 4.46 2.30
C SER A 166 10.82 5.96 2.27
N ASP A 167 11.94 6.38 2.84
CA ASP A 167 12.48 7.71 2.59
C ASP A 167 13.26 7.68 1.27
N ILE A 168 12.69 8.30 0.24
CA ILE A 168 13.31 8.34 -1.10
C ILE A 168 14.21 9.56 -1.31
N ARG A 169 14.56 10.29 -0.23
CA ARG A 169 15.45 11.46 -0.29
C ARG A 169 16.74 11.17 -1.04
N TYR A 170 17.35 9.99 -0.81
CA TYR A 170 18.61 9.57 -1.42
C TYR A 170 18.63 9.63 -2.96
N VAL A 171 17.46 9.61 -3.59
CA VAL A 171 17.35 9.71 -5.06
C VAL A 171 17.64 11.12 -5.56
N PHE A 172 17.46 12.12 -4.70
CA PHE A 172 17.55 13.55 -5.00
C PHE A 172 18.76 14.23 -4.35
N GLU A 173 19.56 13.47 -3.59
CA GLU A 173 20.79 13.98 -2.96
C GLU A 173 21.93 14.05 -3.99
N ASP A 174 22.72 15.12 -3.89
CA ASP A 174 23.98 15.27 -4.61
C ASP A 174 25.10 14.42 -3.98
N GLU A 175 26.32 14.50 -4.54
CA GLU A 175 27.49 13.75 -4.05
C GLU A 175 27.87 14.11 -2.59
N ASP A 176 27.45 15.29 -2.11
CA ASP A 176 27.67 15.76 -0.74
C ASP A 176 26.49 15.46 0.21
N GLY A 177 25.42 14.80 -0.27
CA GLY A 177 24.23 14.43 0.49
C GLY A 177 23.25 15.59 0.69
N ASN A 178 23.34 16.65 -0.11
CA ASN A 178 22.39 17.77 -0.07
C ASN A 178 21.26 17.55 -1.07
N MET A 179 20.05 17.87 -0.65
CA MET A 179 18.86 17.88 -1.49
C MET A 179 18.37 19.32 -1.63
N ASP A 180 18.17 19.77 -2.86
CA ASP A 180 17.54 21.07 -3.13
C ASP A 180 16.01 20.92 -2.95
N ALA A 181 15.54 21.28 -1.75
CA ALA A 181 14.12 21.21 -1.41
C ALA A 181 13.25 22.17 -2.26
N ASP A 182 13.83 23.25 -2.78
CA ASP A 182 13.12 24.23 -3.60
C ASP A 182 12.87 23.74 -5.04
N SER A 183 13.50 22.62 -5.42
CA SER A 183 13.28 21.98 -6.73
C SER A 183 11.95 21.22 -6.84
N PHE A 184 11.21 21.02 -5.72
CA PHE A 184 9.95 20.29 -5.69
C PHE A 184 8.76 21.24 -5.53
N ASP A 185 7.71 21.00 -6.32
CA ASP A 185 6.40 21.63 -6.11
C ASP A 185 5.60 20.76 -5.10
N GLY A 186 6.00 20.81 -3.82
CA GLY A 186 5.41 20.03 -2.75
C GLY A 186 6.41 19.17 -2.00
N TYR A 187 5.96 18.02 -1.50
CA TYR A 187 6.80 17.10 -0.75
C TYR A 187 7.56 16.17 -1.70
N TYR A 188 8.88 15.99 -1.50
CA TYR A 188 9.76 15.22 -2.39
C TYR A 188 9.34 13.76 -2.60
N GLY A 189 8.56 13.20 -1.69
CA GLY A 189 8.04 11.84 -1.77
C GLY A 189 6.72 11.70 -2.53
N GLU A 190 6.20 12.76 -3.15
CA GLU A 190 5.01 12.71 -4.02
C GLU A 190 5.42 12.35 -5.43
N VAL A 191 5.11 11.13 -5.86
CA VAL A 191 5.53 10.55 -7.13
C VAL A 191 4.32 10.31 -8.02
N ASP A 192 4.41 10.71 -9.30
CA ASP A 192 3.43 10.33 -10.30
C ASP A 192 3.76 8.96 -10.89
N TYR A 193 2.76 8.12 -11.03
CA TYR A 193 2.92 6.83 -11.66
C TYR A 193 1.90 6.59 -12.77
N LYS A 194 2.31 5.80 -13.76
CA LYS A 194 1.46 5.20 -14.77
C LYS A 194 1.89 3.77 -15.02
N MET A 195 0.94 2.86 -15.10
CA MET A 195 1.24 1.45 -15.33
C MET A 195 0.80 0.98 -16.70
N ARG A 196 1.51 0.00 -17.25
CA ARG A 196 1.15 -0.69 -18.50
C ARG A 196 1.46 -2.17 -18.42
N TYR A 197 0.51 -2.97 -18.85
CA TYR A 197 0.67 -4.41 -18.98
C TYR A 197 0.15 -4.85 -20.35
N ARG A 198 1.04 -5.37 -21.21
CA ARG A 198 0.72 -5.69 -22.63
C ARG A 198 0.11 -4.46 -23.33
N ASP A 199 -1.13 -4.59 -23.81
CA ASP A 199 -1.95 -3.55 -24.45
C ASP A 199 -2.81 -2.75 -23.47
N VAL A 200 -2.94 -3.21 -22.22
CA VAL A 200 -3.70 -2.50 -21.18
C VAL A 200 -2.84 -1.39 -20.57
N GLN A 201 -3.36 -0.17 -20.58
CA GLN A 201 -2.73 1.01 -20.00
C GLN A 201 -3.66 1.59 -18.93
N GLY A 202 -3.10 1.81 -17.73
CA GLY A 202 -3.81 2.46 -16.62
C GLY A 202 -3.80 3.97 -16.73
N GLU A 203 -4.70 4.61 -15.98
CA GLU A 203 -4.68 6.05 -15.79
C GLU A 203 -3.47 6.46 -14.93
N PRO A 204 -2.95 7.68 -15.08
CA PRO A 204 -1.96 8.23 -14.17
C PRO A 204 -2.51 8.37 -12.75
N PHE A 205 -1.67 8.15 -11.75
CA PHE A 205 -2.01 8.32 -10.34
C PHE A 205 -0.83 8.82 -9.53
N ASP A 206 -1.14 9.58 -8.46
CA ASP A 206 -0.14 10.00 -7.48
C ASP A 206 0.09 8.90 -6.44
N TRP A 207 1.33 8.76 -5.97
CA TRP A 207 1.74 7.79 -4.96
C TRP A 207 2.68 8.43 -3.96
N LEU A 208 2.37 8.31 -2.68
CA LEU A 208 3.15 8.93 -1.61
C LEU A 208 4.20 7.97 -1.04
N TYR A 209 5.47 8.35 -1.10
CA TYR A 209 6.51 7.86 -0.23
C TYR A 209 6.69 8.87 0.90
N ILE A 210 6.67 8.44 2.15
CA ILE A 210 6.77 9.35 3.28
C ILE A 210 7.88 8.91 4.23
N ASP A 211 8.79 9.83 4.60
CA ASP A 211 9.78 9.54 5.62
C ASP A 211 9.15 9.40 7.01
N PHE A 212 9.82 8.67 7.91
CA PHE A 212 9.27 8.36 9.23
C PHE A 212 9.02 9.60 10.10
N ARG A 213 9.87 10.63 10.00
CA ARG A 213 9.72 11.86 10.77
C ARG A 213 8.44 12.60 10.34
N THR A 214 8.27 12.81 9.04
CA THR A 214 7.09 13.47 8.47
C THR A 214 5.82 12.66 8.78
N LEU A 215 5.85 11.32 8.66
CA LEU A 215 4.73 10.47 9.07
C LEU A 215 4.38 10.67 10.54
N SER A 216 5.39 10.66 11.44
CA SER A 216 5.19 10.81 12.89
C SER A 216 4.58 12.18 13.24
N GLU A 217 5.05 13.27 12.60
CA GLU A 217 4.51 14.61 12.78
C GLU A 217 3.04 14.69 12.33
N ARG A 218 2.70 14.15 11.15
CA ARG A 218 1.33 14.11 10.63
C ARG A 218 0.40 13.23 11.46
N ALA A 219 0.90 12.10 11.95
CA ALA A 219 0.17 11.22 12.84
C ALA A 219 -0.17 11.91 14.18
N ALA A 220 0.80 12.59 14.80
CA ALA A 220 0.59 13.32 16.04
C ALA A 220 -0.47 14.43 15.89
N LEU A 221 -0.44 15.20 14.80
CA LEU A 221 -1.47 16.21 14.51
C LEU A 221 -2.86 15.60 14.37
N ALA A 222 -2.94 14.36 13.93
CA ALA A 222 -4.19 13.62 13.81
C ALA A 222 -4.59 12.86 15.09
N GLY A 223 -3.81 12.93 16.21
CA GLY A 223 -4.07 12.23 17.46
C GLY A 223 -3.80 10.72 17.33
N PHE A 224 -2.66 10.38 16.69
CA PHE A 224 -2.08 9.04 16.68
C PHE A 224 -0.67 9.09 17.27
N LYS A 225 -0.37 8.12 18.11
CA LYS A 225 1.01 7.80 18.46
C LYS A 225 1.63 6.96 17.34
N CYS A 226 2.79 7.40 16.81
CA CYS A 226 3.55 6.70 15.79
C CYS A 226 4.81 6.08 16.40
N GLU A 227 5.04 4.81 16.13
CA GLU A 227 6.17 4.02 16.64
C GLU A 227 6.92 3.40 15.47
N LEU A 228 8.26 3.55 15.45
CA LEU A 228 9.14 2.89 14.50
C LEU A 228 9.35 1.44 14.97
N CYS A 229 8.90 0.48 14.19
CA CYS A 229 8.94 -0.93 14.56
C CYS A 229 10.12 -1.69 13.95
N ALA A 230 10.51 -1.32 12.73
CA ALA A 230 11.67 -1.88 12.04
C ALA A 230 12.19 -0.90 11.00
N GLU A 231 13.48 -1.00 10.69
CA GLU A 231 14.13 -0.34 9.56
C GLU A 231 14.70 -1.40 8.63
N GLY A 232 14.64 -1.17 7.34
CA GLY A 232 15.21 -2.03 6.33
C GLY A 232 16.53 -1.51 5.79
N ASN A 233 17.03 -2.18 4.74
CA ASN A 233 18.35 -1.90 4.19
C ASN A 233 18.39 -0.71 3.21
N HIS A 234 17.23 -0.24 2.73
CA HIS A 234 17.11 0.78 1.68
C HIS A 234 16.17 1.92 2.10
N TYR A 235 16.40 2.47 3.33
CA TYR A 235 15.60 3.58 3.85
C TYR A 235 14.10 3.26 4.02
N ASP A 236 13.73 2.00 3.88
CA ASP A 236 12.40 1.48 4.13
C ASP A 236 12.22 1.19 5.63
N TYR A 237 11.01 1.39 6.12
CA TYR A 237 10.69 1.20 7.53
C TYR A 237 9.28 0.65 7.71
N LEU A 238 9.04 0.02 8.87
CA LEU A 238 7.73 -0.36 9.37
C LEU A 238 7.33 0.57 10.51
N ALA A 239 6.18 1.19 10.41
CA ALA A 239 5.58 1.99 11.47
C ALA A 239 4.30 1.36 12.00
N ARG A 240 4.06 1.58 13.30
CA ARG A 240 2.81 1.29 13.99
C ARG A 240 2.16 2.58 14.46
N LEU A 241 0.90 2.77 14.11
CA LEU A 241 0.11 3.91 14.57
C LEU A 241 -1.05 3.43 15.44
N VAL A 242 -1.23 4.06 16.59
CA VAL A 242 -2.33 3.78 17.53
C VAL A 242 -3.02 5.10 17.83
N ALA A 243 -4.35 5.14 17.71
CA ALA A 243 -5.12 6.32 18.11
C ALA A 243 -5.09 6.49 19.63
N ASP A 244 -4.94 7.75 20.08
CA ASP A 244 -4.98 8.13 21.49
C ASP A 244 -6.37 7.88 22.11
#